data_149471ee31cf8d9e2ad117aa265e870e
#
_entry.id   149471ee31cf8d9e2ad117aa265e870e
#
_cell.length_a   1.000
_cell.length_b   1.000
_cell.length_c   1.000
_cell.angle_alpha   90.00
_cell.angle_beta   90.00
_cell.angle_gamma   90.00
#
_symmetry.space_group_name_H-M   'P 1'
#
loop_
_entity.id
_entity.type
_entity.pdbx_description
1 polymer ?
#
loop_
_entity_poly.entity_id
_entity_poly.type
_entity_poly.pdbx_seq_one_letter_code
_entity_poly.pdbx_strand_id
1 'polypeptide(L)'
;MSMRTSLWVGMCMILLLSGCSKEETYSPLTESDVKTDVVLTPRSFENQIYTSYLYLIPFVTQYRGANTEGLLTKDLFRLSLVSERRGAAIELKMHETELNEEVTERYVLPGSGDTLWMQPQMVWKYDALRKFDKTKNMAFRWTISSDGAEVCTIERTFSCRSISQCVNALLVSPSERPEGLMLNGDGAVEITEMFAGYVEEENSAIDGIMNQALKECYLPLGFVGYLSGDEDYLFQQMCAIWYVLQKSKIRYSNATDVPGHAWGVRVQNVRFFDQVMAAAQANCVEGTCLLASIYQRFNLYPFIIVRPDHMFLGIGNAQGELTYFLETTMIGDIDLDTYSTDEEKWEASKANFKKAMDAARREYEEIMPNIGAKEPYYGVIDLDKA
;
A
#
# COMPACT_ATOMS: atom_id res chain seq x y z
N MET A 1 -46.21 25.58 36.24
CA MET A 1 -45.24 25.06 37.25
C MET A 1 -43.86 25.46 36.78
N SER A 2 -43.27 26.44 37.48
CA SER A 2 -42.07 27.20 37.12
C SER A 2 -40.82 26.46 37.59
N MET A 3 -39.89 26.20 36.66
CA MET A 3 -38.51 25.79 37.02
C MET A 3 -37.58 27.01 36.94
N ARG A 4 -37.07 27.40 38.08
CA ARG A 4 -36.06 28.46 38.23
C ARG A 4 -34.68 27.90 37.93
N THR A 5 -34.02 28.48 36.94
CA THR A 5 -32.55 28.33 36.68
C THR A 5 -31.79 29.27 37.58
N SER A 6 -30.94 28.74 38.46
CA SER A 6 -29.99 29.52 39.26
C SER A 6 -28.64 29.61 38.51
N LEU A 7 -28.29 30.84 38.10
CA LEU A 7 -26.96 31.22 37.63
C LEU A 7 -26.01 31.30 38.84
N TRP A 8 -24.94 30.51 38.78
CA TRP A 8 -23.77 30.73 39.63
C TRP A 8 -22.76 31.57 38.86
N VAL A 9 -22.57 32.81 39.32
CA VAL A 9 -21.50 33.70 38.89
C VAL A 9 -20.32 33.44 39.80
N GLY A 10 -19.32 32.70 39.25
CA GLY A 10 -18.04 32.52 39.87
C GLY A 10 -17.13 33.73 39.64
N MET A 11 -16.92 34.52 40.64
CA MET A 11 -16.00 35.66 40.66
C MET A 11 -14.56 35.14 40.71
N CYS A 12 -13.86 35.07 39.53
CA CYS A 12 -12.43 34.83 39.49
C CYS A 12 -11.66 36.06 39.99
N MET A 13 -11.08 35.94 41.19
CA MET A 13 -10.17 36.91 41.74
C MET A 13 -8.83 36.78 40.97
N ILE A 14 -8.57 37.73 40.06
CA ILE A 14 -7.26 37.86 39.40
C ILE A 14 -6.26 38.44 40.41
N LEU A 15 -5.43 37.58 40.99
CA LEU A 15 -4.21 37.98 41.68
C LEU A 15 -3.19 38.44 40.63
N LEU A 16 -3.08 39.72 40.44
CA LEU A 16 -1.95 40.32 39.69
C LEU A 16 -0.68 40.15 40.56
N LEU A 17 0.00 39.05 40.35
CA LEU A 17 1.41 38.94 40.77
C LEU A 17 2.22 39.68 39.68
N SER A 18 2.54 40.94 39.94
CA SER A 18 3.58 41.68 39.25
C SER A 18 4.96 41.10 39.64
N GLY A 19 5.28 39.93 39.05
CA GLY A 19 6.63 39.45 38.94
C GLY A 19 7.27 40.15 37.74
N CYS A 20 8.19 41.05 37.94
CA CYS A 20 9.16 41.46 36.93
C CYS A 20 9.91 40.23 36.46
N SER A 21 9.39 39.49 35.49
CA SER A 21 10.20 38.64 34.62
C SER A 21 11.02 39.61 33.76
N LYS A 22 12.32 39.68 33.97
CA LYS A 22 13.22 40.18 32.93
C LYS A 22 12.86 39.39 31.67
N GLU A 23 12.32 40.06 30.67
CA GLU A 23 12.32 39.51 29.31
C GLU A 23 13.82 39.32 28.98
N GLU A 24 14.27 38.08 29.08
CA GLU A 24 15.57 37.72 28.52
C GLU A 24 15.37 37.85 26.99
N THR A 25 15.80 38.99 26.44
CA THR A 25 15.91 39.20 25.01
C THR A 25 16.99 38.25 24.49
N TYR A 26 16.58 37.05 24.15
CA TYR A 26 17.48 36.11 23.48
C TYR A 26 17.81 36.64 22.08
N SER A 27 19.11 36.69 21.74
CA SER A 27 19.51 36.88 20.36
C SER A 27 18.87 35.78 19.49
N PRO A 28 18.47 36.04 18.23
CA PRO A 28 17.90 35.02 17.33
C PRO A 28 18.79 33.76 17.29
N LEU A 29 18.19 32.58 17.13
CA LEU A 29 18.94 31.35 16.87
C LEU A 29 19.68 31.47 15.55
N THR A 30 20.90 30.95 15.52
CA THR A 30 21.73 30.86 14.31
C THR A 30 22.11 29.42 14.02
N GLU A 31 22.62 29.12 12.84
CA GLU A 31 23.06 27.79 12.45
C GLU A 31 24.08 27.19 13.42
N SER A 32 24.96 28.01 14.00
CA SER A 32 25.95 27.57 14.99
C SER A 32 25.35 27.15 16.34
N ASP A 33 24.12 27.56 16.63
CA ASP A 33 23.41 27.26 17.89
C ASP A 33 22.67 25.91 17.85
N VAL A 34 22.58 25.25 16.69
CA VAL A 34 21.78 24.05 16.47
C VAL A 34 22.59 22.92 15.85
N LYS A 35 22.24 21.70 16.25
CA LYS A 35 22.67 20.46 15.57
C LYS A 35 21.43 19.78 15.04
N THR A 36 21.45 19.43 13.76
CA THR A 36 20.30 18.84 13.08
C THR A 36 20.70 17.55 12.35
N ASP A 37 19.77 16.61 12.28
CA ASP A 37 19.88 15.42 11.45
C ASP A 37 18.50 15.04 10.88
N VAL A 38 18.50 14.33 9.74
CA VAL A 38 17.29 13.84 9.07
C VAL A 38 17.41 12.35 8.88
N VAL A 39 16.43 11.62 9.39
CA VAL A 39 16.33 10.17 9.26
C VAL A 39 14.97 9.79 8.67
N LEU A 40 14.90 8.66 7.98
CA LEU A 40 13.63 8.11 7.52
C LEU A 40 12.99 7.26 8.64
N THR A 41 11.67 7.21 8.65
CA THR A 41 10.85 6.32 9.46
C THR A 41 9.95 5.51 8.51
N PRO A 42 10.01 4.17 8.48
CA PRO A 42 10.89 3.31 9.29
C PRO A 42 12.36 3.40 8.86
N ARG A 43 13.28 3.18 9.78
CA ARG A 43 14.74 3.22 9.51
C ARG A 43 15.20 2.16 8.52
N SER A 44 14.42 1.08 8.35
CA SER A 44 14.64 0.05 7.34
C SER A 44 14.69 0.59 5.91
N PHE A 45 14.17 1.80 5.67
CA PHE A 45 14.28 2.46 4.37
C PHE A 45 15.67 3.03 4.10
N GLU A 46 16.49 3.26 5.14
CA GLU A 46 17.83 3.87 5.03
C GLU A 46 17.79 5.19 4.23
N ASN A 47 18.34 5.17 3.00
CA ASN A 47 18.34 6.32 2.08
C ASN A 47 17.40 6.11 0.88
N GLN A 48 16.42 5.22 0.98
CA GLN A 48 15.49 4.89 -0.09
C GLN A 48 14.07 5.32 0.28
N ILE A 49 13.36 5.88 -0.67
CA ILE A 49 11.93 6.21 -0.56
C ILE A 49 11.17 5.32 -1.55
N TYR A 50 10.29 4.48 -1.04
CA TYR A 50 9.47 3.60 -1.87
C TYR A 50 8.14 4.29 -2.18
N THR A 51 7.96 4.70 -3.44
CA THR A 51 6.73 5.39 -3.87
C THR A 51 5.51 4.46 -3.77
N SER A 52 5.69 3.15 -3.95
CA SER A 52 4.65 2.14 -3.69
C SER A 52 4.18 2.17 -2.23
N TYR A 53 5.12 2.23 -1.28
CA TYR A 53 4.79 2.32 0.14
C TYR A 53 3.98 3.59 0.43
N LEU A 54 4.44 4.74 -0.04
CA LEU A 54 3.74 6.02 0.16
C LEU A 54 2.34 6.04 -0.46
N TYR A 55 2.19 5.43 -1.62
CA TYR A 55 0.93 5.37 -2.33
C TYR A 55 -0.09 4.44 -1.64
N LEU A 56 0.36 3.30 -1.12
CA LEU A 56 -0.50 2.23 -0.63
C LEU A 56 -0.63 2.17 0.90
N ILE A 57 0.28 2.78 1.66
CA ILE A 57 0.25 2.69 3.12
C ILE A 57 -1.03 3.23 3.77
N PRO A 58 -1.69 4.29 3.27
CA PRO A 58 -2.97 4.72 3.82
C PRO A 58 -4.05 3.64 3.75
N PHE A 59 -4.05 2.86 2.65
CA PHE A 59 -4.92 1.70 2.48
C PHE A 59 -4.63 0.61 3.52
N VAL A 60 -3.36 0.20 3.66
CA VAL A 60 -2.95 -0.83 4.63
C VAL A 60 -3.29 -0.44 6.06
N THR A 61 -3.08 0.81 6.44
CA THR A 61 -3.41 1.31 7.78
C THR A 61 -4.91 1.31 8.04
N GLN A 62 -5.72 1.64 7.03
CA GLN A 62 -7.17 1.54 7.11
C GLN A 62 -7.63 0.08 7.24
N TYR A 63 -7.08 -0.83 6.43
CA TYR A 63 -7.41 -2.25 6.43
C TYR A 63 -7.09 -2.93 7.77
N ARG A 64 -5.92 -2.65 8.35
CA ARG A 64 -5.46 -3.23 9.63
C ARG A 64 -6.08 -2.59 10.86
N GLY A 65 -6.58 -1.35 10.74
CA GLY A 65 -6.99 -0.54 11.87
C GLY A 65 -5.81 0.04 12.67
N ALA A 66 -6.10 0.79 13.72
CA ALA A 66 -5.16 1.66 14.46
C ALA A 66 -3.98 0.95 15.17
N ASN A 67 -3.91 -0.37 15.22
CA ASN A 67 -2.90 -1.13 15.97
C ASN A 67 -1.48 -1.11 15.36
N THR A 68 -1.28 -0.41 14.23
CA THR A 68 0.03 -0.27 13.57
C THR A 68 0.63 1.13 13.73
N GLU A 69 0.06 1.94 14.61
CA GLU A 69 0.49 3.32 14.85
C GLU A 69 1.99 3.40 15.19
N GLY A 70 2.69 4.25 14.43
CA GLY A 70 4.10 4.59 14.61
C GLY A 70 5.09 3.83 13.72
N LEU A 71 4.77 2.63 13.23
CA LEU A 71 5.63 1.90 12.27
C LEU A 71 5.20 2.11 10.83
N LEU A 72 3.89 2.01 10.57
CA LEU A 72 3.31 2.19 9.24
C LEU A 72 2.80 3.62 9.10
N THR A 73 3.64 4.51 8.61
CA THR A 73 3.31 5.93 8.45
C THR A 73 3.70 6.44 7.07
N LYS A 74 2.90 7.37 6.55
CA LYS A 74 3.24 8.16 5.36
C LYS A 74 4.19 9.32 5.68
N ASP A 75 4.36 9.67 6.97
CA ASP A 75 5.17 10.78 7.44
C ASP A 75 6.62 10.30 7.64
N LEU A 76 7.31 10.11 6.52
CA LEU A 76 8.59 9.43 6.48
C LEU A 76 9.75 10.18 7.15
N PHE A 77 9.71 11.51 7.14
CA PHE A 77 10.86 12.31 7.55
C PHE A 77 10.80 12.63 9.05
N ARG A 78 11.83 12.24 9.76
CA ARG A 78 12.01 12.60 11.16
C ARG A 78 13.30 13.40 11.31
N LEU A 79 13.15 14.66 11.75
CA LEU A 79 14.26 15.57 11.94
C LEU A 79 14.55 15.72 13.43
N SER A 80 15.82 15.70 13.80
CA SER A 80 16.25 16.07 15.13
C SER A 80 16.85 17.47 15.14
N LEU A 81 16.57 18.21 16.20
CA LEU A 81 17.21 19.51 16.46
C LEU A 81 17.60 19.56 17.93
N VAL A 82 18.88 19.81 18.17
CA VAL A 82 19.45 19.98 19.52
C VAL A 82 20.00 21.39 19.67
N SER A 83 19.63 22.08 20.74
CA SER A 83 20.16 23.41 21.06
C SER A 83 20.26 23.58 22.57
N GLU A 84 21.22 24.41 23.03
CA GLU A 84 21.32 24.81 24.42
C GLU A 84 20.23 25.80 24.84
N ARG A 85 19.45 26.31 23.91
CA ARG A 85 18.30 27.19 24.15
C ARG A 85 17.05 26.38 24.39
N ARG A 86 16.13 26.94 25.16
CA ARG A 86 14.81 26.34 25.43
C ARG A 86 13.70 27.33 25.17
N GLY A 87 12.52 26.80 24.85
CA GLY A 87 11.28 27.58 24.70
C GLY A 87 11.21 28.40 23.41
N ALA A 88 12.25 28.37 22.56
CA ALA A 88 12.20 29.04 21.28
C ALA A 88 11.17 28.38 20.35
N ALA A 89 10.36 29.20 19.67
CA ALA A 89 9.45 28.73 18.64
C ALA A 89 10.26 28.37 17.39
N ILE A 90 10.04 27.17 16.89
CA ILE A 90 10.68 26.63 15.70
C ILE A 90 9.60 26.45 14.63
N GLU A 91 9.85 26.97 13.44
CA GLU A 91 9.06 26.69 12.26
C GLU A 91 9.90 25.82 11.31
N LEU A 92 9.37 24.64 11.02
CA LEU A 92 9.94 23.70 10.05
C LEU A 92 9.13 23.80 8.76
N LYS A 93 9.78 24.19 7.68
CA LYS A 93 9.22 24.20 6.34
C LYS A 93 9.87 23.11 5.51
N MET A 94 9.09 22.16 5.04
CA MET A 94 9.49 21.23 4.01
C MET A 94 9.08 21.76 2.65
N HIS A 95 10.05 21.89 1.76
CA HIS A 95 9.82 22.43 0.43
C HIS A 95 9.12 21.42 -0.49
N GLU A 96 8.35 21.96 -1.42
CA GLU A 96 7.70 21.19 -2.47
C GLU A 96 8.72 20.45 -3.35
N THR A 97 8.32 19.24 -3.77
CA THR A 97 9.00 18.46 -4.82
C THR A 97 7.97 17.95 -5.84
N GLU A 98 8.39 17.16 -6.80
CA GLU A 98 7.44 16.52 -7.69
C GLU A 98 6.52 15.51 -6.96
N LEU A 99 6.94 14.97 -5.80
CA LEU A 99 6.20 13.93 -5.06
C LEU A 99 5.41 14.46 -3.86
N ASN A 100 5.73 15.64 -3.33
CA ASN A 100 5.05 16.21 -2.17
C ASN A 100 4.75 17.69 -2.35
N GLU A 101 3.68 18.14 -1.69
CA GLU A 101 3.39 19.56 -1.51
C GLU A 101 4.29 20.17 -0.44
N GLU A 102 4.35 21.52 -0.43
CA GLU A 102 5.00 22.26 0.65
C GLU A 102 4.23 22.08 1.96
N VAL A 103 4.96 21.85 3.05
CA VAL A 103 4.38 21.71 4.40
C VAL A 103 5.14 22.60 5.36
N THR A 104 4.43 23.31 6.23
CA THR A 104 5.02 24.13 7.29
C THR A 104 4.37 23.78 8.63
N GLU A 105 5.19 23.46 9.61
CA GLU A 105 4.75 23.13 10.97
C GLU A 105 5.53 23.86 12.02
N ARG A 106 4.93 24.02 13.21
CA ARG A 106 5.51 24.74 14.34
C ARG A 106 5.75 23.84 15.52
N TYR A 107 6.91 24.01 16.12
CA TYR A 107 7.38 23.26 17.28
C TYR A 107 7.94 24.23 18.33
N VAL A 108 8.24 23.71 19.51
CA VAL A 108 8.89 24.47 20.59
C VAL A 108 10.09 23.69 21.07
N LEU A 109 11.25 24.34 21.19
CA LEU A 109 12.44 23.72 21.73
C LEU A 109 12.18 23.29 23.20
N PRO A 110 12.49 22.03 23.55
CA PRO A 110 12.23 21.53 24.89
C PRO A 110 13.19 22.16 25.95
N GLY A 111 14.07 21.39 26.53
CA GLY A 111 15.09 21.85 27.48
C GLY A 111 16.43 22.17 26.79
N SER A 112 17.32 22.80 27.55
CA SER A 112 18.72 23.00 27.11
C SER A 112 19.41 21.65 26.89
N GLY A 113 19.93 21.43 25.69
CA GLY A 113 20.60 20.18 25.29
C GLY A 113 19.66 19.01 24.97
N ASP A 114 18.36 19.13 25.20
CA ASP A 114 17.38 18.12 24.84
C ASP A 114 17.14 18.10 23.32
N THR A 115 16.80 16.91 22.79
CA THR A 115 16.50 16.76 21.37
C THR A 115 15.03 17.07 21.11
N LEU A 116 14.75 18.06 20.26
CA LEU A 116 13.45 18.23 19.60
C LEU A 116 13.36 17.28 18.43
N TRP A 117 12.37 16.39 18.46
CA TRP A 117 12.02 15.57 17.32
C TRP A 117 10.84 16.19 16.56
N MET A 118 11.02 16.42 15.27
CA MET A 118 10.03 16.98 14.35
C MET A 118 9.71 15.94 13.28
N GLN A 119 8.43 15.62 13.11
CA GLN A 119 7.95 14.71 12.10
C GLN A 119 6.79 15.39 11.38
N PRO A 120 7.06 16.11 10.27
CA PRO A 120 6.02 16.86 9.59
C PRO A 120 5.00 15.92 8.94
N GLN A 121 3.73 16.30 9.00
CA GLN A 121 2.64 15.59 8.35
C GLN A 121 2.73 15.80 6.85
N MET A 122 3.19 14.77 6.15
CA MET A 122 3.45 14.85 4.72
C MET A 122 2.17 14.89 3.89
N VAL A 123 2.14 15.77 2.90
CA VAL A 123 1.11 15.83 1.86
C VAL A 123 1.70 15.34 0.55
N TRP A 124 1.46 14.07 0.24
CA TRP A 124 1.98 13.42 -0.95
C TRP A 124 1.07 13.67 -2.16
N LYS A 125 1.67 13.84 -3.33
CA LYS A 125 1.00 13.97 -4.63
C LYS A 125 0.71 12.57 -5.18
N TYR A 126 -0.42 11.99 -4.82
CA TYR A 126 -0.75 10.59 -5.14
C TYR A 126 -0.71 10.29 -6.63
N ASP A 127 -1.16 11.22 -7.49
CA ASP A 127 -1.06 11.07 -8.94
C ASP A 127 0.38 10.99 -9.44
N ALA A 128 1.29 11.73 -8.81
CA ALA A 128 2.71 11.68 -9.14
C ALA A 128 3.36 10.39 -8.64
N LEU A 129 3.00 9.94 -7.43
CA LEU A 129 3.45 8.64 -6.88
C LEU A 129 3.02 7.49 -7.80
N ARG A 130 1.73 7.47 -8.23
CA ARG A 130 1.16 6.44 -9.10
C ARG A 130 1.87 6.36 -10.46
N LYS A 131 2.34 7.48 -10.97
CA LYS A 131 3.04 7.60 -12.26
C LYS A 131 4.56 7.49 -12.16
N PHE A 132 5.10 7.29 -10.96
CA PHE A 132 6.55 7.23 -10.74
C PHE A 132 7.11 5.86 -11.13
N ASP A 133 7.32 5.64 -12.42
CA ASP A 133 7.67 4.36 -13.03
C ASP A 133 9.18 4.04 -13.07
N LYS A 134 10.04 5.01 -12.73
CA LYS A 134 11.50 4.87 -12.79
C LYS A 134 12.17 5.32 -11.50
N THR A 135 13.08 4.49 -11.00
CA THR A 135 13.92 4.87 -9.86
C THR A 135 14.83 6.04 -10.24
N LYS A 136 14.84 7.09 -9.41
CA LYS A 136 15.74 8.23 -9.53
C LYS A 136 16.11 8.86 -8.19
N ASN A 137 17.23 9.52 -8.13
CA ASN A 137 17.63 10.31 -6.97
C ASN A 137 16.90 11.65 -6.96
N MET A 138 16.38 12.02 -5.78
CA MET A 138 15.67 13.29 -5.58
C MET A 138 16.19 13.99 -4.34
N ALA A 139 16.39 15.31 -4.43
CA ALA A 139 16.74 16.14 -3.30
C ALA A 139 15.46 16.61 -2.58
N PHE A 140 15.47 16.49 -1.26
CA PHE A 140 14.45 17.04 -0.37
C PHE A 140 15.11 18.11 0.49
N ARG A 141 14.40 19.23 0.69
CA ARG A 141 14.90 20.39 1.40
C ARG A 141 13.99 20.78 2.54
N TRP A 142 14.58 21.12 3.67
CA TRP A 142 13.90 21.63 4.85
C TRP A 142 14.56 22.93 5.28
N THR A 143 13.75 23.94 5.59
CA THR A 143 14.19 25.18 6.22
C THR A 143 13.69 25.23 7.65
N ILE A 144 14.57 25.47 8.60
CA ILE A 144 14.26 25.70 10.00
C ILE A 144 14.38 27.19 10.26
N SER A 145 13.32 27.79 10.80
CA SER A 145 13.28 29.20 11.17
C SER A 145 12.90 29.37 12.64
N SER A 146 13.34 30.43 13.26
CA SER A 146 12.93 30.86 14.62
C SER A 146 12.70 32.36 14.61
N ASP A 147 11.59 32.79 15.22
CA ASP A 147 11.19 34.21 15.30
C ASP A 147 11.16 34.92 13.93
N GLY A 148 10.81 34.20 12.88
CA GLY A 148 10.72 34.68 11.49
C GLY A 148 12.06 34.80 10.78
N ALA A 149 13.18 34.44 11.40
CA ALA A 149 14.48 34.38 10.78
C ALA A 149 14.88 32.93 10.46
N GLU A 150 15.49 32.73 9.29
CA GLU A 150 16.07 31.43 8.93
C GLU A 150 17.24 31.09 9.84
N VAL A 151 17.20 29.89 10.42
CA VAL A 151 18.27 29.33 11.27
C VAL A 151 19.22 28.50 10.41
N CYS A 152 18.66 27.53 9.69
CA CYS A 152 19.44 26.69 8.77
C CYS A 152 18.54 26.08 7.70
N THR A 153 19.18 25.66 6.60
CA THR A 153 18.56 24.86 5.56
C THR A 153 19.30 23.52 5.44
N ILE A 154 18.52 22.43 5.43
CA ILE A 154 19.01 21.06 5.30
C ILE A 154 18.59 20.55 3.93
N GLU A 155 19.48 19.92 3.20
CA GLU A 155 19.18 19.21 1.96
C GLU A 155 19.73 17.79 2.04
N ARG A 156 18.91 16.81 1.66
CA ARG A 156 19.29 15.39 1.57
C ARG A 156 18.77 14.81 0.28
N THR A 157 19.57 13.97 -0.33
CA THR A 157 19.19 13.22 -1.53
C THR A 157 18.87 11.78 -1.16
N PHE A 158 17.69 11.32 -1.61
CA PHE A 158 17.23 9.95 -1.44
C PHE A 158 17.03 9.28 -2.80
N SER A 159 17.21 7.95 -2.83
CA SER A 159 16.85 7.15 -4.00
C SER A 159 15.35 6.84 -3.94
N CYS A 160 14.54 7.54 -4.73
CA CYS A 160 13.12 7.28 -4.86
C CYS A 160 12.91 6.10 -5.80
N ARG A 161 12.31 5.03 -5.29
CA ARG A 161 12.10 3.76 -5.98
C ARG A 161 10.82 3.81 -6.79
N SER A 162 10.81 3.10 -7.93
CA SER A 162 9.63 2.99 -8.80
C SER A 162 8.40 2.45 -8.08
N ILE A 163 7.23 2.90 -8.48
CA ILE A 163 5.92 2.42 -7.98
C ILE A 163 5.75 0.89 -8.17
N SER A 164 6.38 0.31 -9.19
CA SER A 164 6.35 -1.13 -9.42
C SER A 164 7.12 -1.94 -8.38
N GLN A 165 7.97 -1.31 -7.56
CA GLN A 165 8.67 -1.97 -6.47
C GLN A 165 7.80 -1.96 -5.21
N CYS A 166 6.86 -2.90 -5.13
CA CYS A 166 5.93 -3.04 -4.01
C CYS A 166 6.66 -3.53 -2.76
N VAL A 167 6.68 -2.74 -1.70
CA VAL A 167 7.19 -3.16 -0.39
C VAL A 167 6.16 -4.08 0.24
N ASN A 168 6.52 -5.32 0.52
CA ASN A 168 5.63 -6.33 1.12
C ASN A 168 6.07 -6.79 2.52
N ALA A 169 7.26 -6.39 2.98
CA ALA A 169 7.67 -6.57 4.37
C ALA A 169 8.70 -5.52 4.79
N LEU A 170 8.69 -5.18 6.08
CA LEU A 170 9.62 -4.26 6.72
C LEU A 170 10.40 -4.98 7.81
N LEU A 171 11.74 -4.95 7.76
CA LEU A 171 12.57 -5.35 8.88
C LEU A 171 12.53 -4.28 9.96
N VAL A 172 12.20 -4.66 11.17
CA VAL A 172 12.03 -3.73 12.28
C VAL A 172 13.12 -3.97 13.30
N SER A 173 13.87 -2.91 13.60
CA SER A 173 14.87 -3.01 14.68
C SER A 173 14.16 -3.21 16.04
N PRO A 174 14.78 -3.95 16.97
CA PRO A 174 14.18 -4.16 18.30
C PRO A 174 13.82 -2.86 19.02
N SER A 175 14.55 -1.77 18.75
CA SER A 175 14.33 -0.45 19.34
C SER A 175 13.14 0.33 18.73
N GLU A 176 12.65 -0.09 17.58
CA GLU A 176 11.53 0.54 16.88
C GLU A 176 10.27 -0.32 16.91
N ARG A 177 10.34 -1.48 17.56
CA ARG A 177 9.24 -2.43 17.61
C ARG A 177 8.11 -1.92 18.52
N PRO A 178 6.91 -1.65 17.97
CA PRO A 178 5.73 -1.37 18.79
C PRO A 178 5.37 -2.58 19.66
N GLU A 179 4.86 -2.31 20.86
CA GLU A 179 4.39 -3.36 21.76
C GLU A 179 3.24 -4.14 21.12
N GLY A 180 3.31 -5.48 21.17
CA GLY A 180 2.28 -6.35 20.60
C GLY A 180 2.37 -6.60 19.09
N LEU A 181 3.34 -6.00 18.38
CA LEU A 181 3.52 -6.25 16.97
C LEU A 181 4.08 -7.67 16.74
N MET A 182 3.40 -8.45 15.91
CA MET A 182 3.87 -9.76 15.48
C MET A 182 4.93 -9.60 14.39
N LEU A 183 6.09 -10.21 14.63
CA LEU A 183 7.17 -10.31 13.64
C LEU A 183 7.24 -11.75 13.13
N ASN A 184 7.61 -11.90 11.86
CA ASN A 184 7.97 -13.21 11.34
C ASN A 184 9.32 -13.73 11.89
N GLY A 185 9.72 -14.94 11.51
CA GLY A 185 10.99 -15.55 11.94
C GLY A 185 12.24 -14.72 11.61
N ASP A 186 12.18 -13.86 10.61
CA ASP A 186 13.26 -12.98 10.15
C ASP A 186 13.28 -11.63 10.85
N GLY A 187 12.32 -11.37 11.77
CA GLY A 187 12.18 -10.09 12.44
C GLY A 187 11.49 -9.01 11.59
N ALA A 188 10.78 -9.40 10.54
CA ALA A 188 10.05 -8.50 9.67
C ALA A 188 8.55 -8.43 10.00
N VAL A 189 7.94 -7.30 9.67
CA VAL A 189 6.49 -7.11 9.62
C VAL A 189 6.04 -7.31 8.18
N GLU A 190 5.21 -8.32 7.97
CA GLU A 190 4.57 -8.52 6.67
C GLU A 190 3.50 -7.45 6.44
N ILE A 191 3.49 -6.87 5.25
CA ILE A 191 2.49 -5.91 4.77
C ILE A 191 1.99 -6.31 3.38
N THR A 192 1.65 -7.58 3.24
CA THR A 192 1.20 -8.18 1.97
C THR A 192 -0.09 -7.59 1.46
N GLU A 193 -0.88 -6.92 2.31
CA GLU A 193 -2.05 -6.13 1.91
C GLU A 193 -1.72 -5.03 0.89
N MET A 194 -0.46 -4.61 0.81
CA MET A 194 0.02 -3.70 -0.24
C MET A 194 -0.30 -4.20 -1.65
N PHE A 195 -0.40 -5.51 -1.86
CA PHE A 195 -0.75 -6.08 -3.17
C PHE A 195 -2.17 -5.74 -3.61
N ALA A 196 -3.11 -5.58 -2.68
CA ALA A 196 -4.49 -5.18 -3.00
C ALA A 196 -4.57 -3.83 -3.72
N GLY A 197 -3.62 -2.93 -3.48
CA GLY A 197 -3.57 -1.64 -4.16
C GLY A 197 -3.18 -1.69 -5.65
N TYR A 198 -2.88 -2.87 -6.19
CA TYR A 198 -2.68 -3.11 -7.62
C TYR A 198 -3.94 -3.70 -8.29
N VAL A 199 -5.02 -3.89 -7.54
CA VAL A 199 -6.33 -4.25 -8.08
C VAL A 199 -7.02 -2.97 -8.55
N GLU A 200 -7.42 -2.93 -9.82
CA GLU A 200 -7.94 -1.74 -10.51
C GLU A 200 -9.28 -2.07 -11.20
N GLU A 201 -10.34 -2.29 -10.44
CA GLU A 201 -11.67 -2.66 -10.95
C GLU A 201 -12.29 -1.60 -11.89
N GLU A 202 -11.89 -0.35 -11.71
CA GLU A 202 -12.35 0.78 -12.52
C GLU A 202 -11.49 1.02 -13.77
N ASN A 203 -10.53 0.13 -14.06
CA ASN A 203 -9.69 0.29 -15.24
C ASN A 203 -10.52 0.15 -16.52
N SER A 204 -10.47 1.18 -17.38
CA SER A 204 -11.29 1.26 -18.59
C SER A 204 -11.04 0.14 -19.61
N ALA A 205 -9.88 -0.51 -19.58
CA ALA A 205 -9.55 -1.63 -20.47
C ALA A 205 -10.38 -2.89 -20.14
N ILE A 206 -10.90 -3.02 -18.91
CA ILE A 206 -11.72 -4.16 -18.48
C ILE A 206 -12.99 -4.27 -19.32
N ASP A 207 -13.64 -3.15 -19.60
CA ASP A 207 -14.86 -3.14 -20.42
C ASP A 207 -14.59 -3.70 -21.83
N GLY A 208 -13.40 -3.46 -22.37
CA GLY A 208 -12.95 -4.05 -23.65
C GLY A 208 -12.84 -5.57 -23.59
N ILE A 209 -12.24 -6.11 -22.52
CA ILE A 209 -12.09 -7.55 -22.27
C ILE A 209 -13.46 -8.21 -22.09
N MET A 210 -14.34 -7.63 -21.28
CA MET A 210 -15.69 -8.13 -21.06
C MET A 210 -16.52 -8.13 -22.34
N ASN A 211 -16.45 -7.05 -23.14
CA ASN A 211 -17.12 -6.96 -24.43
C ASN A 211 -16.59 -8.00 -25.42
N GLN A 212 -15.30 -8.29 -25.41
CA GLN A 212 -14.73 -9.35 -26.24
C GLN A 212 -15.25 -10.72 -25.81
N ALA A 213 -15.31 -11.00 -24.51
CA ALA A 213 -15.85 -12.24 -23.97
C ALA A 213 -17.33 -12.42 -24.35
N LEU A 214 -18.15 -11.37 -24.31
CA LEU A 214 -19.56 -11.43 -24.76
C LEU A 214 -19.71 -11.72 -26.23
N LYS A 215 -18.75 -11.35 -27.08
CA LYS A 215 -18.78 -11.63 -28.53
C LYS A 215 -18.32 -13.04 -28.85
N GLU A 216 -17.42 -13.59 -28.09
CA GLU A 216 -16.72 -14.83 -28.40
C GLU A 216 -17.24 -16.04 -27.61
N CYS A 217 -17.88 -15.79 -26.47
CA CYS A 217 -18.41 -16.83 -25.59
C CYS A 217 -19.94 -16.71 -25.51
N TYR A 218 -20.63 -17.86 -25.37
CA TYR A 218 -22.06 -17.86 -25.17
C TYR A 218 -22.42 -17.53 -23.72
N LEU A 219 -22.73 -16.25 -23.47
CA LEU A 219 -23.17 -15.74 -22.16
C LEU A 219 -24.54 -15.05 -22.32
N PRO A 220 -25.65 -15.82 -22.33
CA PRO A 220 -26.97 -15.30 -22.63
C PRO A 220 -27.50 -14.23 -21.69
N LEU A 221 -27.04 -14.21 -20.43
CA LEU A 221 -27.38 -13.19 -19.44
C LEU A 221 -26.32 -12.07 -19.32
N GLY A 222 -25.20 -12.18 -20.06
CA GLY A 222 -24.06 -11.29 -19.90
C GLY A 222 -23.28 -11.54 -18.60
N PHE A 223 -22.53 -10.55 -18.16
CA PHE A 223 -21.82 -10.58 -16.87
C PHE A 223 -22.75 -10.08 -15.78
N VAL A 224 -23.40 -10.99 -15.09
CA VAL A 224 -24.36 -10.71 -14.01
C VAL A 224 -23.87 -11.15 -12.64
N GLY A 225 -22.62 -11.66 -12.55
CA GLY A 225 -22.07 -12.18 -11.31
C GLY A 225 -22.98 -13.24 -10.69
N TYR A 226 -23.27 -13.10 -9.40
CA TYR A 226 -24.10 -14.03 -8.64
C TYR A 226 -25.63 -13.92 -8.92
N LEU A 227 -26.06 -12.90 -9.65
CA LEU A 227 -27.50 -12.66 -9.89
C LEU A 227 -28.19 -13.75 -10.71
N SER A 228 -27.43 -14.59 -11.41
CA SER A 228 -27.99 -15.76 -12.10
C SER A 228 -28.55 -16.80 -11.12
N GLY A 229 -28.02 -16.88 -9.89
CA GLY A 229 -28.30 -17.95 -8.94
C GLY A 229 -27.82 -19.34 -9.39
N ASP A 230 -27.03 -19.41 -10.46
CA ASP A 230 -26.56 -20.65 -11.11
C ASP A 230 -25.02 -20.69 -11.06
N GLU A 231 -24.47 -21.67 -10.36
CA GLU A 231 -23.02 -21.85 -10.20
C GLU A 231 -22.33 -22.22 -11.52
N ASP A 232 -23.00 -23.00 -12.40
CA ASP A 232 -22.47 -23.34 -13.72
C ASP A 232 -22.36 -22.08 -14.59
N TYR A 233 -23.35 -21.18 -14.47
CA TYR A 233 -23.27 -19.90 -15.18
C TYR A 233 -22.20 -18.98 -14.61
N LEU A 234 -22.02 -18.95 -13.28
CA LEU A 234 -20.92 -18.24 -12.64
C LEU A 234 -19.56 -18.74 -13.15
N PHE A 235 -19.38 -20.07 -13.19
CA PHE A 235 -18.18 -20.67 -13.78
C PHE A 235 -17.96 -20.24 -15.24
N GLN A 236 -19.02 -20.21 -16.06
CA GLN A 236 -18.92 -19.79 -17.46
C GLN A 236 -18.48 -18.33 -17.60
N GLN A 237 -18.98 -17.42 -16.76
CA GLN A 237 -18.57 -16.01 -16.75
C GLN A 237 -17.06 -15.87 -16.45
N MET A 238 -16.58 -16.56 -15.41
CA MET A 238 -15.16 -16.53 -15.03
C MET A 238 -14.28 -17.14 -16.14
N CYS A 239 -14.71 -18.27 -16.70
CA CYS A 239 -14.00 -18.96 -17.79
C CYS A 239 -13.94 -18.12 -19.07
N ALA A 240 -14.97 -17.34 -19.38
CA ALA A 240 -14.98 -16.47 -20.57
C ALA A 240 -13.90 -15.37 -20.48
N ILE A 241 -13.68 -14.81 -19.31
CA ILE A 241 -12.56 -13.88 -19.06
C ILE A 241 -11.21 -14.58 -19.25
N TRP A 242 -11.05 -15.76 -18.64
CA TRP A 242 -9.83 -16.56 -18.80
C TRP A 242 -9.50 -16.84 -20.28
N TYR A 243 -10.51 -17.24 -21.07
CA TYR A 243 -10.38 -17.51 -22.48
C TYR A 243 -9.90 -16.28 -23.29
N VAL A 244 -10.48 -15.11 -23.04
CA VAL A 244 -10.09 -13.87 -23.71
C VAL A 244 -8.66 -13.46 -23.35
N LEU A 245 -8.26 -13.62 -22.09
CA LEU A 245 -6.90 -13.33 -21.67
C LEU A 245 -5.89 -14.31 -22.29
N GLN A 246 -6.24 -15.59 -22.46
CA GLN A 246 -5.43 -16.55 -23.19
C GLN A 246 -5.32 -16.17 -24.68
N LYS A 247 -6.40 -15.71 -25.30
CA LYS A 247 -6.36 -15.18 -26.68
C LYS A 247 -5.50 -13.94 -26.80
N SER A 248 -5.43 -13.12 -25.74
CA SER A 248 -4.54 -11.97 -25.65
C SER A 248 -3.09 -12.37 -25.37
N LYS A 249 -2.77 -13.68 -25.34
CA LYS A 249 -1.44 -14.26 -25.14
C LYS A 249 -0.81 -13.90 -23.78
N ILE A 250 -1.61 -13.61 -22.77
CA ILE A 250 -1.12 -13.44 -21.41
C ILE A 250 -0.47 -14.76 -20.96
N ARG A 251 0.77 -14.67 -20.49
CA ARG A 251 1.57 -15.82 -20.05
C ARG A 251 2.25 -15.54 -18.72
N TYR A 252 2.45 -16.59 -17.96
CA TYR A 252 3.25 -16.50 -16.74
C TYR A 252 4.72 -16.25 -17.06
N SER A 253 5.35 -15.38 -16.28
CA SER A 253 6.77 -15.06 -16.43
C SER A 253 7.36 -14.57 -15.10
N ASN A 254 8.46 -15.17 -14.67
CA ASN A 254 9.27 -14.72 -13.52
C ASN A 254 10.33 -13.68 -13.92
N ALA A 255 10.33 -13.17 -15.15
CA ALA A 255 11.38 -12.28 -15.63
C ALA A 255 11.46 -10.95 -14.84
N THR A 256 10.41 -10.62 -14.11
CA THR A 256 10.34 -9.44 -13.22
C THR A 256 10.59 -9.76 -11.75
N ASP A 257 10.72 -11.03 -11.39
CA ASP A 257 11.02 -11.48 -10.03
C ASP A 257 12.52 -11.30 -9.75
N VAL A 258 12.94 -10.05 -9.63
CA VAL A 258 14.21 -9.74 -8.99
C VAL A 258 13.85 -9.37 -7.54
N PRO A 259 14.02 -10.26 -6.57
CA PRO A 259 13.88 -9.91 -5.18
C PRO A 259 14.90 -8.83 -4.88
N GLY A 260 14.47 -7.60 -4.82
CA GLY A 260 15.29 -6.51 -4.35
C GLY A 260 15.42 -6.64 -2.83
N HIS A 261 16.41 -7.36 -2.36
CA HIS A 261 16.82 -7.25 -0.96
C HIS A 261 17.62 -5.96 -0.79
N ALA A 262 16.94 -4.85 -0.61
CA ALA A 262 17.56 -3.75 0.11
C ALA A 262 17.57 -4.13 1.60
N TRP A 263 18.66 -3.87 2.29
CA TRP A 263 18.73 -4.05 3.74
C TRP A 263 17.54 -3.34 4.37
N GLY A 264 16.68 -4.10 5.06
CA GLY A 264 15.57 -3.54 5.80
C GLY A 264 14.18 -3.66 5.17
N VAL A 265 14.05 -3.96 3.87
CA VAL A 265 12.75 -4.14 3.23
C VAL A 265 12.76 -5.33 2.27
N ARG A 266 11.61 -6.00 2.17
CA ARG A 266 11.36 -6.97 1.11
C ARG A 266 10.48 -6.31 0.05
N VAL A 267 10.85 -6.50 -1.21
CA VAL A 267 10.21 -5.85 -2.35
C VAL A 267 9.85 -6.91 -3.39
N GLN A 268 8.63 -6.84 -3.91
CA GLN A 268 8.14 -7.58 -5.07
C GLN A 268 7.89 -6.62 -6.22
N ASN A 269 8.36 -6.95 -7.43
CA ASN A 269 7.98 -6.19 -8.61
C ASN A 269 6.55 -6.53 -9.01
N VAL A 270 5.70 -5.50 -9.10
CA VAL A 270 4.29 -5.60 -9.46
C VAL A 270 3.93 -4.48 -10.43
N ARG A 271 3.47 -4.84 -11.62
CA ARG A 271 2.95 -3.90 -12.61
C ARG A 271 1.46 -3.73 -12.45
N PHE A 272 0.98 -2.54 -12.78
CA PHE A 272 -0.45 -2.25 -12.84
C PHE A 272 -1.10 -2.88 -14.08
N PHE A 273 -2.42 -2.94 -14.08
CA PHE A 273 -3.26 -3.59 -15.07
C PHE A 273 -2.81 -3.33 -16.52
N ASP A 274 -2.71 -2.05 -16.91
CA ASP A 274 -2.35 -1.66 -18.29
C ASP A 274 -0.95 -2.14 -18.70
N GLN A 275 0.00 -2.12 -17.75
CA GLN A 275 1.37 -2.56 -17.98
C GLN A 275 1.45 -4.08 -18.17
N VAL A 276 0.65 -4.84 -17.40
CA VAL A 276 0.54 -6.30 -17.53
C VAL A 276 -0.06 -6.66 -18.88
N MET A 277 -1.17 -6.01 -19.26
CA MET A 277 -1.81 -6.21 -20.55
C MET A 277 -0.88 -5.86 -21.72
N ALA A 278 -0.18 -4.73 -21.65
CA ALA A 278 0.75 -4.31 -22.70
C ALA A 278 1.97 -5.26 -22.83
N ALA A 279 2.43 -5.83 -21.73
CA ALA A 279 3.55 -6.80 -21.72
C ALA A 279 3.12 -8.21 -22.17
N ALA A 280 1.84 -8.52 -22.09
CA ALA A 280 1.26 -9.87 -22.28
C ALA A 280 1.97 -10.93 -21.39
N GLN A 281 2.44 -10.52 -20.23
CA GLN A 281 3.14 -11.35 -19.24
C GLN A 281 2.73 -10.93 -17.85
N ALA A 282 2.59 -11.90 -16.95
CA ALA A 282 2.29 -11.67 -15.55
C ALA A 282 3.06 -12.65 -14.65
N ASN A 283 3.54 -12.17 -13.50
CA ASN A 283 3.95 -13.06 -12.41
C ASN A 283 2.71 -13.48 -11.57
N CYS A 284 2.89 -14.26 -10.50
CA CYS A 284 1.77 -14.73 -9.68
C CYS A 284 0.97 -13.57 -9.05
N VAL A 285 1.65 -12.52 -8.58
CA VAL A 285 1.00 -11.32 -8.00
C VAL A 285 0.21 -10.57 -9.05
N GLU A 286 0.85 -10.28 -10.19
CA GLU A 286 0.25 -9.54 -11.30
C GLU A 286 -0.95 -10.26 -11.91
N GLY A 287 -0.85 -11.58 -12.11
CA GLY A 287 -1.96 -12.40 -12.63
C GLY A 287 -3.14 -12.44 -11.66
N THR A 288 -2.86 -12.51 -10.35
CA THR A 288 -3.88 -12.47 -9.30
C THR A 288 -4.58 -11.12 -9.28
N CYS A 289 -3.83 -10.01 -9.26
CA CYS A 289 -4.40 -8.66 -9.28
C CYS A 289 -5.19 -8.37 -10.57
N LEU A 290 -4.67 -8.80 -11.73
CA LEU A 290 -5.35 -8.64 -13.02
C LEU A 290 -6.73 -9.30 -13.02
N LEU A 291 -6.80 -10.58 -12.63
CA LEU A 291 -8.06 -11.32 -12.60
C LEU A 291 -9.00 -10.82 -11.49
N ALA A 292 -8.46 -10.46 -10.32
CA ALA A 292 -9.23 -9.83 -9.25
C ALA A 292 -9.93 -8.56 -9.74
N SER A 293 -9.21 -7.67 -10.44
CA SER A 293 -9.76 -6.43 -11.02
C SER A 293 -10.93 -6.70 -11.94
N ILE A 294 -10.79 -7.69 -12.85
CA ILE A 294 -11.85 -8.00 -13.80
C ILE A 294 -13.05 -8.65 -13.11
N TYR A 295 -12.82 -9.55 -12.15
CA TYR A 295 -13.89 -10.26 -11.46
C TYR A 295 -14.67 -9.32 -10.53
N GLN A 296 -14.01 -8.39 -9.86
CA GLN A 296 -14.65 -7.36 -9.06
C GLN A 296 -15.55 -6.45 -9.91
N ARG A 297 -15.14 -6.14 -11.15
CA ARG A 297 -15.91 -5.30 -12.10
C ARG A 297 -17.31 -5.84 -12.38
N PHE A 298 -17.52 -7.14 -12.37
CA PHE A 298 -18.86 -7.73 -12.48
C PHE A 298 -19.39 -8.35 -11.20
N ASN A 299 -19.03 -7.69 -10.06
CA ASN A 299 -19.54 -7.93 -8.72
C ASN A 299 -19.26 -9.34 -8.16
N LEU A 300 -18.11 -9.93 -8.45
CA LEU A 300 -17.61 -11.05 -7.67
C LEU A 300 -16.82 -10.53 -6.47
N TYR A 301 -16.66 -11.38 -5.45
CA TYR A 301 -15.90 -11.11 -4.23
C TYR A 301 -14.53 -11.78 -4.31
N PRO A 302 -13.50 -11.11 -4.90
CA PRO A 302 -12.17 -11.69 -4.99
C PRO A 302 -11.41 -11.56 -3.66
N PHE A 303 -10.55 -12.54 -3.43
CA PHE A 303 -9.60 -12.61 -2.32
C PHE A 303 -8.20 -12.85 -2.89
N ILE A 304 -7.20 -12.23 -2.29
CA ILE A 304 -5.81 -12.55 -2.56
C ILE A 304 -5.35 -13.57 -1.51
N ILE A 305 -4.87 -14.73 -1.94
CA ILE A 305 -4.34 -15.76 -1.07
C ILE A 305 -2.82 -15.76 -1.20
N VAL A 306 -2.16 -15.52 -0.06
CA VAL A 306 -0.70 -15.38 0.04
C VAL A 306 -0.12 -16.56 0.79
N ARG A 307 0.97 -17.10 0.27
CA ARG A 307 1.85 -18.07 0.94
C ARG A 307 3.31 -17.71 0.67
N PRO A 308 4.29 -18.35 1.34
CA PRO A 308 5.69 -18.13 1.00
C PRO A 308 5.95 -18.32 -0.50
N ASP A 309 6.55 -17.31 -1.12
CA ASP A 309 6.99 -17.29 -2.52
C ASP A 309 5.88 -17.47 -3.58
N HIS A 310 4.60 -17.41 -3.19
CA HIS A 310 3.49 -17.57 -4.14
C HIS A 310 2.22 -16.81 -3.73
N MET A 311 1.38 -16.55 -4.75
CA MET A 311 0.09 -15.90 -4.61
C MET A 311 -0.88 -16.44 -5.67
N PHE A 312 -2.14 -16.66 -5.28
CA PHE A 312 -3.22 -17.06 -6.17
C PHE A 312 -4.56 -16.43 -5.76
N LEU A 313 -5.55 -16.57 -6.63
CA LEU A 313 -6.84 -15.91 -6.46
C LEU A 313 -7.83 -16.81 -5.72
N GLY A 314 -8.51 -16.24 -4.72
CA GLY A 314 -9.74 -16.77 -4.16
C GLY A 314 -10.95 -16.01 -4.68
N ILE A 315 -12.11 -16.65 -4.74
CA ILE A 315 -13.39 -16.00 -5.08
C ILE A 315 -14.44 -16.48 -4.09
N GLY A 316 -15.21 -15.55 -3.52
CA GLY A 316 -16.31 -15.82 -2.62
C GLY A 316 -17.53 -16.39 -3.32
N ASN A 317 -18.46 -16.93 -2.53
CA ASN A 317 -19.83 -17.20 -2.98
C ASN A 317 -20.67 -15.90 -2.92
N ALA A 318 -21.96 -16.00 -3.21
CA ALA A 318 -22.89 -14.86 -3.15
C ALA A 318 -23.05 -14.24 -1.74
N GLN A 319 -22.58 -14.91 -0.70
CA GLN A 319 -22.55 -14.42 0.68
C GLN A 319 -21.19 -13.81 1.07
N GLY A 320 -20.24 -13.78 0.13
CA GLY A 320 -18.88 -13.29 0.37
C GLY A 320 -17.98 -14.31 1.10
N GLU A 321 -18.38 -15.57 1.23
CA GLU A 321 -17.57 -16.61 1.85
C GLU A 321 -16.62 -17.22 0.82
N LEU A 322 -15.32 -17.25 1.11
CA LEU A 322 -14.28 -17.80 0.25
C LEU A 322 -14.59 -19.26 -0.13
N THR A 323 -14.83 -19.51 -1.41
CA THR A 323 -15.37 -20.81 -1.89
C THR A 323 -14.61 -21.36 -3.10
N TYR A 324 -14.22 -20.52 -4.04
CA TYR A 324 -13.53 -20.91 -5.26
C TYR A 324 -12.09 -20.40 -5.26
N PHE A 325 -11.21 -21.09 -5.97
CA PHE A 325 -9.79 -20.83 -6.01
C PHE A 325 -9.30 -20.93 -7.44
N LEU A 326 -8.30 -20.12 -7.81
CA LEU A 326 -7.78 -20.09 -9.17
C LEU A 326 -6.26 -19.83 -9.19
N GLU A 327 -5.52 -20.80 -9.74
CA GLU A 327 -4.09 -20.70 -9.97
C GLU A 327 -3.82 -19.87 -11.24
N THR A 328 -3.50 -18.59 -11.04
CA THR A 328 -3.41 -17.62 -12.12
C THR A 328 -2.19 -17.82 -13.02
N THR A 329 -1.15 -18.48 -12.52
CA THR A 329 0.06 -18.77 -13.28
C THR A 329 -0.16 -19.77 -14.41
N MET A 330 -1.25 -20.55 -14.34
CA MET A 330 -1.61 -21.54 -15.37
C MET A 330 -2.29 -20.94 -16.60
N ILE A 331 -2.51 -19.63 -16.66
CA ILE A 331 -3.20 -18.98 -17.79
C ILE A 331 -2.49 -19.20 -19.11
N GLY A 332 -1.17 -19.31 -19.10
CA GLY A 332 -0.34 -19.52 -20.28
C GLY A 332 0.04 -20.97 -20.59
N ASP A 333 -0.53 -21.95 -19.88
CA ASP A 333 -0.15 -23.38 -20.02
C ASP A 333 -0.58 -23.98 -21.34
N ILE A 334 -1.56 -23.39 -22.02
CA ILE A 334 -2.01 -23.85 -23.34
C ILE A 334 -1.83 -22.74 -24.37
N ASP A 335 -1.56 -23.16 -25.61
CA ASP A 335 -1.56 -22.26 -26.77
C ASP A 335 -2.82 -22.51 -27.61
N LEU A 336 -3.75 -21.57 -27.57
CA LEU A 336 -5.02 -21.68 -28.30
C LEU A 336 -4.82 -21.71 -29.82
N ASP A 337 -3.69 -21.26 -30.36
CA ASP A 337 -3.42 -21.31 -31.81
C ASP A 337 -3.15 -22.75 -32.32
N THR A 338 -2.95 -23.70 -31.42
CA THR A 338 -2.80 -25.13 -31.77
C THR A 338 -4.12 -25.81 -32.08
N TYR A 339 -5.26 -25.18 -31.79
CA TYR A 339 -6.59 -25.68 -32.02
C TYR A 339 -7.21 -25.05 -33.29
N SER A 340 -7.96 -25.84 -34.05
CA SER A 340 -8.42 -25.45 -35.40
C SER A 340 -9.70 -24.63 -35.37
N THR A 341 -10.60 -24.90 -34.45
CA THR A 341 -11.93 -24.24 -34.37
C THR A 341 -12.07 -23.44 -33.08
N ASP A 342 -12.96 -22.45 -33.08
CA ASP A 342 -13.26 -21.68 -31.89
C ASP A 342 -13.90 -22.53 -30.78
N GLU A 343 -14.66 -23.57 -31.16
CA GLU A 343 -15.23 -24.53 -30.22
C GLU A 343 -14.13 -25.35 -29.52
N GLU A 344 -13.15 -25.86 -30.29
CA GLU A 344 -12.00 -26.58 -29.73
C GLU A 344 -11.19 -25.67 -28.78
N LYS A 345 -10.96 -24.41 -29.17
CA LYS A 345 -10.26 -23.42 -28.33
C LYS A 345 -11.01 -23.18 -27.05
N TRP A 346 -12.32 -22.99 -27.11
CA TRP A 346 -13.15 -22.78 -25.91
C TRP A 346 -13.11 -23.98 -24.96
N GLU A 347 -13.31 -25.21 -25.46
CA GLU A 347 -13.28 -26.40 -24.63
C GLU A 347 -11.88 -26.66 -24.03
N ALA A 348 -10.81 -26.39 -24.77
CA ALA A 348 -9.45 -26.46 -24.26
C ALA A 348 -9.19 -25.43 -23.15
N SER A 349 -9.65 -24.20 -23.35
CA SER A 349 -9.57 -23.14 -22.35
C SER A 349 -10.36 -23.49 -21.08
N LYS A 350 -11.58 -23.97 -21.24
CA LYS A 350 -12.44 -24.40 -20.14
C LYS A 350 -11.81 -25.55 -19.32
N ALA A 351 -11.21 -26.51 -20.01
CA ALA A 351 -10.49 -27.61 -19.35
C ALA A 351 -9.25 -27.11 -18.60
N ASN A 352 -8.49 -26.18 -19.16
CA ASN A 352 -7.35 -25.55 -18.50
C ASN A 352 -7.80 -24.72 -17.29
N PHE A 353 -8.85 -23.92 -17.40
CA PHE A 353 -9.43 -23.15 -16.30
C PHE A 353 -9.86 -24.05 -15.12
N LYS A 354 -10.57 -25.14 -15.42
CA LYS A 354 -10.93 -26.12 -14.39
C LYS A 354 -9.72 -26.74 -13.71
N LYS A 355 -8.67 -27.09 -14.49
CA LYS A 355 -7.42 -27.59 -13.95
C LYS A 355 -6.73 -26.58 -13.03
N ALA A 356 -6.75 -25.28 -13.40
CA ALA A 356 -6.21 -24.20 -12.59
C ALA A 356 -7.00 -24.01 -11.27
N MET A 357 -8.33 -24.15 -11.31
CA MET A 357 -9.16 -24.14 -10.11
C MET A 357 -8.87 -25.33 -9.18
N ASP A 358 -8.74 -26.53 -9.76
CA ASP A 358 -8.44 -27.75 -8.99
C ASP A 358 -7.03 -27.70 -8.36
N ALA A 359 -6.07 -27.07 -9.05
CA ALA A 359 -4.71 -26.85 -8.53
C ALA A 359 -4.73 -25.91 -7.32
N ALA A 360 -5.34 -24.75 -7.47
CA ALA A 360 -5.42 -23.75 -6.41
C ALA A 360 -6.22 -24.24 -5.19
N ARG A 361 -7.27 -25.04 -5.42
CA ARG A 361 -8.04 -25.64 -4.31
C ARG A 361 -7.18 -26.57 -3.46
N ARG A 362 -6.41 -27.47 -4.10
CA ARG A 362 -5.51 -28.37 -3.37
C ARG A 362 -4.46 -27.58 -2.60
N GLU A 363 -3.90 -26.55 -3.22
CA GLU A 363 -2.92 -25.69 -2.57
C GLU A 363 -3.51 -24.96 -1.36
N TYR A 364 -4.73 -24.43 -1.47
CA TYR A 364 -5.41 -23.80 -0.34
C TYR A 364 -5.67 -24.79 0.80
N GLU A 365 -6.12 -26.00 0.51
CA GLU A 365 -6.34 -27.05 1.51
C GLU A 365 -5.05 -27.41 2.27
N GLU A 366 -3.88 -27.40 1.59
CA GLU A 366 -2.59 -27.63 2.20
C GLU A 366 -2.16 -26.48 3.14
N ILE A 367 -2.45 -25.23 2.79
CA ILE A 367 -2.01 -24.06 3.57
C ILE A 367 -3.03 -23.58 4.59
N MET A 368 -4.27 -24.03 4.53
CA MET A 368 -5.34 -23.61 5.44
C MET A 368 -4.97 -23.74 6.93
N PRO A 369 -4.27 -24.80 7.39
CA PRO A 369 -3.84 -24.88 8.78
C PRO A 369 -2.89 -23.74 9.18
N ASN A 370 -1.98 -23.32 8.28
CA ASN A 370 -1.03 -22.23 8.54
C ASN A 370 -1.74 -20.88 8.60
N ILE A 371 -2.72 -20.64 7.71
CA ILE A 371 -3.57 -19.46 7.74
C ILE A 371 -4.35 -19.41 9.07
N GLY A 372 -4.95 -20.54 9.50
CA GLY A 372 -5.68 -20.65 10.75
C GLY A 372 -4.79 -20.42 11.99
N ALA A 373 -3.55 -20.85 11.95
CA ALA A 373 -2.53 -20.61 12.98
C ALA A 373 -1.93 -19.20 12.92
N LYS A 374 -2.27 -18.40 11.90
CA LYS A 374 -1.68 -17.07 11.62
C LYS A 374 -0.17 -17.12 11.48
N GLU A 375 0.32 -18.20 10.85
CA GLU A 375 1.76 -18.30 10.56
C GLU A 375 2.21 -17.16 9.65
N PRO A 376 3.39 -16.59 9.88
CA PRO A 376 3.96 -15.57 9.01
C PRO A 376 3.98 -16.02 7.54
N TYR A 377 3.81 -15.10 6.61
CA TYR A 377 3.75 -15.32 5.15
C TYR A 377 2.49 -16.00 4.62
N TYR A 378 1.56 -16.45 5.48
CA TYR A 378 0.30 -17.01 5.06
C TYR A 378 -0.85 -16.04 5.37
N GLY A 379 -1.65 -15.72 4.37
CA GLY A 379 -2.74 -14.78 4.55
C GLY A 379 -3.83 -14.87 3.49
N VAL A 380 -4.99 -14.33 3.87
CA VAL A 380 -6.12 -14.10 2.97
C VAL A 380 -6.48 -12.64 3.08
N ILE A 381 -6.40 -11.91 1.97
CA ILE A 381 -6.77 -10.50 1.88
C ILE A 381 -8.13 -10.43 1.22
N ASP A 382 -9.11 -9.93 1.95
CA ASP A 382 -10.48 -9.73 1.48
C ASP A 382 -10.57 -8.37 0.78
N LEU A 383 -10.77 -8.39 -0.54
CA LEU A 383 -10.77 -7.18 -1.36
C LEU A 383 -12.07 -6.37 -1.26
N ASP A 384 -13.14 -6.94 -0.73
CA ASP A 384 -14.39 -6.22 -0.46
C ASP A 384 -14.28 -5.35 0.83
N LYS A 385 -13.35 -5.67 1.70
CA LYS A 385 -13.01 -4.89 2.91
C LYS A 385 -11.82 -3.96 2.70
N ALA A 386 -11.19 -4.07 1.55
CA ALA A 386 -9.96 -3.41 1.20
C ALA A 386 -10.14 -2.01 0.55
#